data_a7432f224d54a765ce0610e189f59b95
#
_entry.id   a7432f224d54a765ce0610e189f59b95
#
_cell.length_a   1.000
_cell.length_b   1.000
_cell.length_c   1.000
_cell.angle_alpha   90.00
_cell.angle_beta   90.00
_cell.angle_gamma   90.00
#
_symmetry.space_group_name_H-M   'P 1'
#
loop_
_entity.id
_entity.type
_entity.pdbx_description
1 polymer ?
#
loop_
_entity_poly.entity_id
_entity_poly.type
_entity_poly.pdbx_seq_one_letter_code
_entity_poly.pdbx_strand_id
1 'polypeptide(L)'
;LYPDYVVEHSNPEYTRANEVMDGREKHVFGICNEIIEKGTCKGVEGFEADAHATYIVDLACALAENTNERFLLIVPNEGAIENFDRTAMVEIPCIVGRNGYEKICQGSIPQFQKGLMEQQVSVEKLTVEAWIEGDYTKLWQAITLSKTVPSARVAKLILDDLIEANKDYWPALTRKEEKQLELELV
;
A
#
# COMPACT_ATOMS: atom_id res chain seq x y z
N LEU A 1 -4.59 -3.15 -14.25
CA LEU A 1 -5.02 -2.14 -15.21
C LEU A 1 -5.76 -2.75 -16.38
N TYR A 2 -5.58 -4.02 -16.60
CA TYR A 2 -6.24 -4.80 -17.65
C TYR A 2 -6.94 -5.98 -16.98
N PRO A 3 -8.21 -5.85 -16.56
CA PRO A 3 -8.95 -6.91 -15.86
C PRO A 3 -8.90 -8.25 -16.60
N ASP A 4 -9.04 -8.23 -17.92
CA ASP A 4 -9.00 -9.43 -18.75
C ASP A 4 -7.66 -10.17 -18.61
N TYR A 5 -6.55 -9.45 -18.68
CA TYR A 5 -5.21 -10.02 -18.46
C TYR A 5 -5.07 -10.65 -17.08
N VAL A 6 -5.55 -9.99 -16.05
CA VAL A 6 -5.48 -10.50 -14.66
C VAL A 6 -6.31 -11.77 -14.53
N VAL A 7 -7.53 -11.80 -15.08
CA VAL A 7 -8.40 -13.00 -15.07
C VAL A 7 -7.76 -14.16 -15.80
N GLU A 8 -7.15 -13.92 -16.97
CA GLU A 8 -6.51 -14.95 -17.78
C GLU A 8 -5.22 -15.51 -17.17
N HIS A 9 -4.48 -14.70 -16.38
CA HIS A 9 -3.15 -15.05 -15.86
C HIS A 9 -3.10 -15.26 -14.34
N SER A 10 -4.25 -15.18 -13.66
CA SER A 10 -4.35 -15.44 -12.21
C SER A 10 -5.01 -16.78 -11.95
N ASN A 11 -4.49 -17.49 -10.96
CA ASN A 11 -5.15 -18.67 -10.41
C ASN A 11 -5.94 -18.24 -9.16
N PRO A 12 -7.30 -18.22 -9.21
CA PRO A 12 -8.11 -17.81 -8.05
C PRO A 12 -8.02 -18.80 -6.87
N GLU A 13 -7.68 -20.07 -7.14
CA GLU A 13 -7.53 -21.10 -6.10
C GLU A 13 -6.15 -21.04 -5.41
N TYR A 14 -5.16 -20.43 -6.04
CA TYR A 14 -3.82 -20.30 -5.52
C TYR A 14 -3.20 -18.98 -5.96
N THR A 15 -3.41 -17.97 -5.13
CA THR A 15 -2.96 -16.60 -5.39
C THR A 15 -1.50 -16.38 -4.98
N ARG A 16 -0.92 -15.25 -5.35
CA ARG A 16 0.42 -14.86 -4.90
C ARG A 16 0.54 -14.85 -3.37
N ALA A 17 -0.51 -14.52 -2.65
CA ALA A 17 -0.52 -14.58 -1.19
C ALA A 17 -0.30 -16.02 -0.69
N ASN A 18 -0.99 -17.01 -1.28
CA ASN A 18 -0.79 -18.41 -0.94
C ASN A 18 0.65 -18.86 -1.23
N GLU A 19 1.18 -18.52 -2.41
CA GLU A 19 2.56 -18.84 -2.78
C GLU A 19 3.58 -18.29 -1.78
N VAL A 20 3.39 -17.03 -1.36
CA VAL A 20 4.28 -16.40 -0.36
C VAL A 20 4.16 -17.06 1.00
N MET A 21 2.94 -17.38 1.45
CA MET A 21 2.70 -18.03 2.74
C MET A 21 3.27 -19.44 2.79
N ASP A 22 3.05 -20.23 1.75
CA ASP A 22 3.48 -21.62 1.70
C ASP A 22 5.02 -21.80 1.57
N GLY A 23 5.67 -20.88 0.86
CA GLY A 23 7.09 -20.95 0.54
C GLY A 23 8.00 -20.20 1.51
N ARG A 24 7.56 -19.05 1.99
CA ARG A 24 8.43 -18.10 2.69
C ARG A 24 8.90 -18.60 4.05
N GLU A 25 8.02 -19.19 4.82
CA GLU A 25 8.35 -19.68 6.16
C GLU A 25 9.40 -20.79 6.09
N LYS A 26 9.19 -21.81 5.25
CA LYS A 26 10.14 -22.93 5.06
C LYS A 26 11.48 -22.43 4.53
N HIS A 27 11.47 -21.49 3.61
CA HIS A 27 12.69 -20.91 3.04
C HIS A 27 13.48 -20.14 4.09
N VAL A 28 12.85 -19.27 4.85
CA VAL A 28 13.51 -18.46 5.89
C VAL A 28 14.04 -19.34 7.02
N PHE A 29 13.25 -20.29 7.52
CA PHE A 29 13.73 -21.22 8.55
C PHE A 29 14.82 -22.14 8.05
N GLY A 30 14.77 -22.57 6.78
CA GLY A 30 15.85 -23.33 6.15
C GLY A 30 17.17 -22.57 6.17
N ILE A 31 17.18 -21.33 5.75
CA ILE A 31 18.35 -20.44 5.78
C ILE A 31 18.85 -20.24 7.22
N CYS A 32 17.95 -19.95 8.15
CA CYS A 32 18.33 -19.76 9.56
C CYS A 32 18.99 -21.03 10.15
N ASN A 33 18.43 -22.20 9.89
CA ASN A 33 18.98 -23.45 10.37
C ASN A 33 20.37 -23.72 9.76
N GLU A 34 20.54 -23.47 8.47
CA GLU A 34 21.84 -23.61 7.80
C GLU A 34 22.90 -22.66 8.41
N ILE A 35 22.53 -21.42 8.73
CA ILE A 35 23.41 -20.47 9.42
C ILE A 35 23.80 -20.97 10.81
N ILE A 36 22.84 -21.51 11.56
CA ILE A 36 23.08 -22.07 12.90
C ILE A 36 24.04 -23.26 12.81
N GLU A 37 23.82 -24.19 11.88
CA GLU A 37 24.65 -25.36 11.69
C GLU A 37 26.10 -25.01 11.23
N LYS A 38 26.22 -24.04 10.32
CA LYS A 38 27.51 -23.57 9.81
C LYS A 38 28.24 -22.62 10.79
N GLY A 39 27.54 -22.02 11.73
CA GLY A 39 28.09 -21.00 12.63
C GLY A 39 28.47 -19.69 11.93
N THR A 40 28.06 -19.53 10.68
CA THR A 40 28.33 -18.33 9.85
C THR A 40 27.27 -18.16 8.76
N CYS A 41 26.97 -16.92 8.41
CA CYS A 41 26.13 -16.59 7.25
C CYS A 41 26.93 -16.58 5.92
N LYS A 42 28.25 -16.66 5.97
CA LYS A 42 29.08 -16.59 4.78
C LYS A 42 28.89 -17.83 3.89
N GLY A 43 28.49 -17.60 2.64
CA GLY A 43 28.24 -18.66 1.66
C GLY A 43 26.97 -19.48 1.90
N VAL A 44 26.00 -18.91 2.62
CA VAL A 44 24.64 -19.43 2.73
C VAL A 44 23.82 -18.81 1.61
N GLU A 45 23.30 -19.64 0.71
CA GLU A 45 22.48 -19.19 -0.42
C GLU A 45 21.17 -18.58 0.09
N GLY A 46 20.79 -17.43 -0.47
CA GLY A 46 19.58 -16.69 -0.05
C GLY A 46 19.75 -15.79 1.16
N PHE A 47 20.96 -15.73 1.76
CA PHE A 47 21.32 -14.78 2.82
C PHE A 47 22.16 -13.61 2.28
N GLU A 48 21.90 -13.20 1.07
CA GLU A 48 22.52 -12.00 0.51
C GLU A 48 21.63 -10.79 0.77
N ALA A 49 22.26 -9.65 1.06
CA ALA A 49 21.53 -8.38 1.19
C ALA A 49 20.89 -8.05 -0.16
N ASP A 50 19.57 -8.01 -0.21
CA ASP A 50 18.83 -7.58 -1.39
C ASP A 50 18.83 -6.04 -1.52
N ALA A 51 18.31 -5.55 -2.61
CA ALA A 51 18.21 -4.11 -2.86
C ALA A 51 17.40 -3.36 -1.79
N HIS A 52 16.41 -4.01 -1.16
CA HIS A 52 15.62 -3.41 -0.10
C HIS A 52 16.42 -3.26 1.19
N ALA A 53 17.17 -4.29 1.59
CA ALA A 53 18.03 -4.22 2.77
C ALA A 53 19.10 -3.14 2.60
N THR A 54 19.76 -3.08 1.44
CA THR A 54 20.74 -2.04 1.12
C THR A 54 20.11 -0.66 1.19
N TYR A 55 18.95 -0.47 0.58
CA TYR A 55 18.22 0.81 0.61
C TYR A 55 17.91 1.28 2.04
N ILE A 56 17.46 0.38 2.92
CA ILE A 56 17.15 0.71 4.31
C ILE A 56 18.40 1.15 5.08
N VAL A 57 19.52 0.44 4.88
CA VAL A 57 20.79 0.78 5.53
C VAL A 57 21.34 2.10 5.01
N ASP A 58 21.34 2.31 3.70
CA ASP A 58 21.83 3.55 3.08
C ASP A 58 21.02 4.76 3.54
N LEU A 59 19.68 4.62 3.65
CA LEU A 59 18.82 5.65 4.19
C LEU A 59 19.15 5.99 5.66
N ALA A 60 19.38 4.97 6.48
CA ALA A 60 19.79 5.15 7.87
C ALA A 60 21.17 5.85 7.98
N CYS A 61 22.12 5.46 7.15
CA CYS A 61 23.43 6.10 7.06
C CYS A 61 23.32 7.55 6.61
N ALA A 62 22.48 7.84 5.61
CA ALA A 62 22.27 9.20 5.13
C ALA A 62 21.76 10.14 6.24
N LEU A 63 20.83 9.66 7.06
CA LEU A 63 20.34 10.40 8.23
C LEU A 63 21.42 10.59 9.31
N ALA A 64 22.16 9.51 9.62
CA ALA A 64 23.16 9.53 10.70
C ALA A 64 24.40 10.36 10.34
N GLU A 65 24.91 10.19 9.13
CA GLU A 65 26.19 10.75 8.67
C GLU A 65 26.04 12.06 7.89
N ASN A 66 24.79 12.46 7.57
CA ASN A 66 24.48 13.68 6.80
C ASN A 66 25.08 13.66 5.39
N THR A 67 24.89 12.55 4.67
CA THR A 67 25.51 12.38 3.35
C THR A 67 24.85 13.23 2.27
N ASN A 68 23.61 13.67 2.47
CA ASN A 68 22.81 14.43 1.52
C ASN A 68 22.60 13.68 0.19
N GLU A 69 22.39 12.40 0.27
CA GLU A 69 22.14 11.54 -0.87
C GLU A 69 20.67 11.57 -1.30
N ARG A 70 20.42 11.12 -2.53
CA ARG A 70 19.10 11.11 -3.14
C ARG A 70 18.41 9.77 -2.93
N PHE A 71 17.18 9.81 -2.38
CA PHE A 71 16.31 8.66 -2.18
C PHE A 71 14.93 8.89 -2.79
N LEU A 72 14.24 7.83 -3.19
CA LEU A 72 12.80 7.86 -3.47
C LEU A 72 12.06 7.66 -2.16
N LEU A 73 11.28 8.63 -1.73
CA LEU A 73 10.52 8.57 -0.47
C LEU A 73 9.04 8.82 -0.73
N ILE A 74 8.19 8.14 0.05
CA ILE A 74 6.77 8.46 0.12
C ILE A 74 6.58 9.59 1.13
N VAL A 75 6.22 10.76 0.63
CA VAL A 75 6.11 12.01 1.40
C VAL A 75 4.86 12.79 1.02
N PRO A 76 4.36 13.70 1.89
CA PRO A 76 3.27 14.62 1.50
C PRO A 76 3.69 15.44 0.29
N ASN A 77 2.80 15.56 -0.71
CA ASN A 77 3.08 16.33 -1.92
C ASN A 77 3.43 17.79 -1.60
N GLU A 78 2.55 18.48 -0.89
CA GLU A 78 2.70 19.91 -0.50
C GLU A 78 3.13 20.84 -1.64
N GLY A 79 2.97 20.42 -2.88
CA GLY A 79 3.30 21.15 -4.09
C GLY A 79 4.60 20.71 -4.79
N ALA A 80 5.24 19.63 -4.36
CA ALA A 80 6.39 19.06 -5.07
C ALA A 80 6.00 18.62 -6.49
N ILE A 81 4.78 18.09 -6.65
CA ILE A 81 4.09 17.95 -7.94
C ILE A 81 3.07 19.10 -8.02
N GLU A 82 3.31 20.08 -8.89
CA GLU A 82 2.59 21.36 -8.90
C GLU A 82 1.10 21.23 -9.19
N ASN A 83 0.73 20.41 -10.15
CA ASN A 83 -0.65 20.22 -10.60
C ASN A 83 -1.37 19.04 -9.97
N PHE A 84 -0.93 18.61 -8.78
CA PHE A 84 -1.49 17.48 -8.06
C PHE A 84 -1.94 17.85 -6.63
N ASP A 85 -2.81 17.04 -6.05
CA ASP A 85 -3.34 17.25 -4.70
C ASP A 85 -2.22 17.43 -3.67
N ARG A 86 -2.21 18.57 -2.98
CA ARG A 86 -1.19 18.93 -2.01
C ARG A 86 -1.17 18.03 -0.78
N THR A 87 -2.29 17.40 -0.46
CA THR A 87 -2.46 16.52 0.71
C THR A 87 -2.22 15.05 0.39
N ALA A 88 -2.01 14.71 -0.88
CA ALA A 88 -1.69 13.35 -1.28
C ALA A 88 -0.28 12.94 -0.82
N MET A 89 -0.12 11.68 -0.47
CA MET A 89 1.20 11.06 -0.32
C MET A 89 1.71 10.68 -1.70
N VAL A 90 2.94 11.07 -2.01
CA VAL A 90 3.55 10.82 -3.32
C VAL A 90 4.96 10.26 -3.15
N GLU A 91 5.33 9.32 -4.03
CA GLU A 91 6.68 8.79 -4.09
C GLU A 91 7.51 9.65 -5.04
N ILE A 92 8.43 10.42 -4.49
CA ILE A 92 9.27 11.37 -5.23
C ILE A 92 10.72 11.33 -4.75
N PRO A 93 11.69 11.75 -5.60
CA PRO A 93 13.05 11.95 -5.17
C PRO A 93 13.15 13.02 -4.07
N CYS A 94 13.88 12.68 -3.02
CA CYS A 94 14.22 13.59 -1.92
C CYS A 94 15.72 13.54 -1.66
N ILE A 95 16.29 14.62 -1.14
CA ILE A 95 17.65 14.64 -0.59
C ILE A 95 17.53 14.36 0.90
N VAL A 96 18.28 13.38 1.41
CA VAL A 96 18.23 12.96 2.80
C VAL A 96 19.52 13.25 3.53
N GLY A 97 19.41 13.88 4.66
CA GLY A 97 20.52 14.22 5.55
C GLY A 97 20.08 14.27 7.01
N ARG A 98 20.93 14.76 7.89
CA ARG A 98 20.70 14.79 9.34
C ARG A 98 19.41 15.52 9.76
N ASN A 99 18.95 16.48 8.97
CA ASN A 99 17.74 17.25 9.25
C ASN A 99 16.46 16.59 8.73
N GLY A 100 16.54 15.38 8.23
CA GLY A 100 15.45 14.67 7.58
C GLY A 100 15.56 14.71 6.06
N TYR A 101 14.47 15.04 5.37
CA TYR A 101 14.43 15.05 3.90
C TYR A 101 14.01 16.39 3.32
N GLU A 102 14.54 16.68 2.14
CA GLU A 102 14.14 17.82 1.31
C GLU A 102 13.56 17.30 -0.01
N LYS A 103 12.32 17.70 -0.31
CA LYS A 103 11.63 17.28 -1.54
C LYS A 103 12.22 17.95 -2.76
N ILE A 104 12.48 17.19 -3.81
CA ILE A 104 12.86 17.72 -5.11
C ILE A 104 11.58 18.04 -5.89
N CYS A 105 11.44 19.28 -6.34
CA CYS A 105 10.31 19.70 -7.17
C CYS A 105 10.28 18.89 -8.47
N GLN A 106 9.10 18.33 -8.80
CA GLN A 106 8.88 17.52 -9.99
C GLN A 106 8.23 18.31 -11.13
N GLY A 107 7.77 19.54 -10.86
CA GLY A 107 6.96 20.32 -11.80
C GLY A 107 5.58 19.70 -12.00
N SER A 108 4.99 19.93 -13.17
CA SER A 108 3.67 19.43 -13.52
C SER A 108 3.75 18.07 -14.22
N ILE A 109 2.93 17.11 -13.78
CA ILE A 109 2.82 15.81 -14.44
C ILE A 109 1.83 15.84 -15.60
N PRO A 110 2.01 14.98 -16.64
CA PRO A 110 1.10 14.92 -17.78
C PRO A 110 -0.31 14.46 -17.36
N GLN A 111 -1.32 14.91 -18.11
CA GLN A 111 -2.74 14.72 -17.76
C GLN A 111 -3.15 13.24 -17.61
N PHE A 112 -2.60 12.34 -18.42
CA PHE A 112 -2.94 10.92 -18.33
C PHE A 112 -2.49 10.30 -17.00
N GLN A 113 -1.22 10.52 -16.62
CA GLN A 113 -0.67 10.05 -15.33
C GLN A 113 -1.40 10.71 -14.16
N LYS A 114 -1.66 12.01 -14.27
CA LYS A 114 -2.43 12.75 -13.26
C LYS A 114 -3.80 12.11 -13.00
N GLY A 115 -4.56 11.82 -14.05
CA GLY A 115 -5.87 11.19 -13.91
C GLY A 115 -5.83 9.80 -13.25
N LEU A 116 -4.81 9.00 -13.55
CA LEU A 116 -4.59 7.71 -12.93
C LEU A 116 -4.27 7.85 -11.43
N MET A 117 -3.39 8.77 -11.09
CA MET A 117 -2.97 9.03 -9.71
C MET A 117 -4.11 9.66 -8.88
N GLU A 118 -4.88 10.60 -9.44
CA GLU A 118 -6.04 11.19 -8.76
C GLU A 118 -7.11 10.16 -8.42
N GLN A 119 -7.35 9.20 -9.31
CA GLN A 119 -8.26 8.09 -9.03
C GLN A 119 -7.74 7.24 -7.87
N GLN A 120 -6.46 6.89 -7.85
CA GLN A 120 -5.86 6.11 -6.77
C GLN A 120 -5.89 6.85 -5.44
N VAL A 121 -5.55 8.14 -5.41
CA VAL A 121 -5.64 8.99 -4.20
C VAL A 121 -7.08 9.04 -3.67
N SER A 122 -8.07 9.08 -4.56
CA SER A 122 -9.48 9.04 -4.15
C SER A 122 -9.84 7.72 -3.48
N VAL A 123 -9.36 6.59 -4.01
CA VAL A 123 -9.53 5.26 -3.39
C VAL A 123 -8.92 5.23 -1.99
N GLU A 124 -7.70 5.71 -1.84
CA GLU A 124 -6.98 5.70 -0.56
C GLU A 124 -7.67 6.58 0.48
N LYS A 125 -8.02 7.82 0.12
CA LYS A 125 -8.72 8.75 1.02
C LYS A 125 -10.07 8.20 1.46
N LEU A 126 -10.90 7.71 0.52
CA LEU A 126 -12.18 7.10 0.85
C LEU A 126 -12.03 5.88 1.76
N THR A 127 -10.99 5.07 1.57
CA THR A 127 -10.72 3.91 2.42
C THR A 127 -10.39 4.35 3.85
N VAL A 128 -9.51 5.33 4.01
CA VAL A 128 -9.12 5.86 5.33
C VAL A 128 -10.31 6.53 6.02
N GLU A 129 -11.07 7.36 5.30
CA GLU A 129 -12.27 8.01 5.84
C GLU A 129 -13.33 7.00 6.25
N ALA A 130 -13.58 5.98 5.40
CA ALA A 130 -14.51 4.90 5.71
C ALA A 130 -14.15 4.18 7.01
N TRP A 131 -12.85 3.93 7.20
CA TRP A 131 -12.34 3.28 8.39
C TRP A 131 -12.51 4.13 9.65
N ILE A 132 -12.16 5.40 9.59
CA ILE A 132 -12.28 6.35 10.72
C ILE A 132 -13.74 6.59 11.11
N GLU A 133 -14.62 6.74 10.12
CA GLU A 133 -16.02 7.05 10.33
C GLU A 133 -16.92 5.82 10.55
N GLY A 134 -16.43 4.62 10.26
CA GLY A 134 -17.23 3.40 10.21
C GLY A 134 -18.29 3.46 9.10
N ASP A 135 -17.93 4.00 7.93
CA ASP A 135 -18.86 4.26 6.84
C ASP A 135 -18.77 3.21 5.73
N TYR A 136 -19.74 2.30 5.67
CA TYR A 136 -19.86 1.29 4.62
C TYR A 136 -19.89 1.88 3.21
N THR A 137 -20.63 2.99 3.03
CA THR A 137 -20.84 3.58 1.71
C THR A 137 -19.54 4.13 1.13
N LYS A 138 -18.74 4.79 1.95
CA LYS A 138 -17.42 5.28 1.53
C LYS A 138 -16.48 4.14 1.11
N LEU A 139 -16.46 3.04 1.85
CA LEU A 139 -15.62 1.90 1.49
C LEU A 139 -16.12 1.22 0.20
N TRP A 140 -17.44 1.10 0.03
CA TRP A 140 -17.99 0.64 -1.25
C TRP A 140 -17.63 1.56 -2.43
N GLN A 141 -17.66 2.88 -2.23
CA GLN A 141 -17.22 3.84 -3.24
C GLN A 141 -15.73 3.68 -3.56
N ALA A 142 -14.88 3.50 -2.55
CA ALA A 142 -13.45 3.25 -2.74
C ALA A 142 -13.20 2.00 -3.59
N ILE A 143 -13.81 0.88 -3.24
CA ILE A 143 -13.67 -0.38 -4.00
C ILE A 143 -14.22 -0.22 -5.43
N THR A 144 -15.32 0.52 -5.60
CA THR A 144 -15.90 0.79 -6.92
C THR A 144 -14.96 1.59 -7.83
N LEU A 145 -14.19 2.53 -7.26
CA LEU A 145 -13.20 3.30 -8.00
C LEU A 145 -11.93 2.50 -8.33
N SER A 146 -11.69 1.38 -7.67
CA SER A 146 -10.52 0.55 -7.95
C SER A 146 -10.54 0.04 -9.39
N LYS A 147 -9.42 0.20 -10.09
CA LYS A 147 -9.31 -0.22 -11.51
C LYS A 147 -9.36 -1.73 -11.72
N THR A 148 -9.18 -2.49 -10.67
CA THR A 148 -9.26 -3.96 -10.71
C THR A 148 -10.68 -4.48 -10.51
N VAL A 149 -11.63 -3.59 -10.19
CA VAL A 149 -13.03 -3.95 -9.93
C VAL A 149 -13.91 -3.54 -11.10
N PRO A 150 -14.61 -4.46 -11.75
CA PRO A 150 -15.31 -4.19 -13.01
C PRO A 150 -16.62 -3.41 -12.87
N SER A 151 -17.23 -3.40 -11.68
CA SER A 151 -18.51 -2.68 -11.46
C SER A 151 -18.81 -2.46 -9.98
N ALA A 152 -19.67 -1.48 -9.70
CA ALA A 152 -20.18 -1.21 -8.34
C ALA A 152 -20.91 -2.43 -7.71
N ARG A 153 -21.57 -3.24 -8.53
CA ARG A 153 -22.21 -4.49 -8.06
C ARG A 153 -21.16 -5.50 -7.58
N VAL A 154 -20.08 -5.67 -8.32
CA VAL A 154 -18.98 -6.56 -7.93
C VAL A 154 -18.24 -6.00 -6.71
N ALA A 155 -18.02 -4.67 -6.68
CA ALA A 155 -17.46 -3.99 -5.51
C ALA A 155 -18.24 -4.27 -4.22
N LYS A 156 -19.59 -4.28 -4.33
CA LYS A 156 -20.45 -4.59 -3.18
C LYS A 156 -20.25 -6.03 -2.69
N LEU A 157 -20.21 -7.00 -3.60
CA LEU A 157 -20.01 -8.41 -3.24
C LEU A 157 -18.65 -8.61 -2.56
N ILE A 158 -17.59 -8.03 -3.14
CA ILE A 158 -16.24 -8.07 -2.56
C ILE A 158 -16.24 -7.46 -1.15
N LEU A 159 -16.90 -6.32 -0.96
CA LEU A 159 -16.96 -5.67 0.34
C LEU A 159 -17.71 -6.49 1.37
N ASP A 160 -18.85 -7.04 1.01
CA ASP A 160 -19.65 -7.87 1.91
C ASP A 160 -18.85 -9.12 2.37
N ASP A 161 -18.14 -9.77 1.45
CA ASP A 161 -17.27 -10.92 1.74
C ASP A 161 -16.08 -10.51 2.63
N LEU A 162 -15.46 -9.38 2.36
CA LEU A 162 -14.34 -8.85 3.16
C LEU A 162 -14.76 -8.50 4.59
N ILE A 163 -15.94 -7.91 4.77
CA ILE A 163 -16.49 -7.58 6.10
C ILE A 163 -16.70 -8.86 6.89
N GLU A 164 -17.33 -9.87 6.30
CA GLU A 164 -17.57 -11.15 7.00
C GLU A 164 -16.25 -11.86 7.35
N ALA A 165 -15.30 -11.90 6.42
CA ALA A 165 -14.01 -12.56 6.64
C ALA A 165 -13.14 -11.85 7.69
N ASN A 166 -13.33 -10.55 7.90
CA ASN A 166 -12.50 -9.73 8.79
C ASN A 166 -13.28 -9.16 9.99
N LYS A 167 -14.45 -9.65 10.28
CA LYS A 167 -15.35 -9.11 11.33
C LYS A 167 -14.73 -8.98 12.72
N ASP A 168 -13.76 -9.82 13.04
CA ASP A 168 -13.07 -9.82 14.34
C ASP A 168 -11.93 -8.78 14.40
N TYR A 169 -11.56 -8.18 13.26
CA TYR A 169 -10.42 -7.27 13.12
C TYR A 169 -10.81 -5.89 12.61
N TRP A 170 -11.94 -5.79 11.88
CA TRP A 170 -12.37 -4.53 11.28
C TRP A 170 -13.33 -3.78 12.21
N PRO A 171 -13.35 -2.45 12.14
CA PRO A 171 -14.38 -1.68 12.80
C PRO A 171 -15.76 -2.01 12.21
N ALA A 172 -16.80 -1.81 12.99
CA ALA A 172 -18.16 -1.93 12.48
C ALA A 172 -18.39 -0.87 11.38
N LEU A 173 -18.77 -1.34 10.20
CA LEU A 173 -19.11 -0.50 9.05
C LEU A 173 -20.62 -0.45 8.90
N THR A 174 -21.22 0.75 9.07
CA THR A 174 -22.66 0.96 9.00
C THR A 174 -23.02 1.90 7.85
N ARG A 175 -24.22 1.76 7.29
CA ARG A 175 -24.76 2.72 6.33
C ARG A 175 -25.26 3.95 7.08
N LYS A 176 -25.06 5.15 6.51
CA LYS A 176 -25.50 6.40 7.15
C LYS A 176 -27.00 6.43 7.44
N GLU A 177 -27.82 5.82 6.60
CA GLU A 177 -29.27 5.69 6.79
C GLU A 177 -29.63 4.87 8.04
N GLU A 178 -28.88 3.83 8.35
CA GLU A 178 -29.04 3.00 9.55
C GLU A 178 -28.61 3.76 10.81
N LYS A 179 -27.51 4.52 10.74
CA LYS A 179 -27.03 5.39 11.83
C LYS A 179 -28.03 6.50 12.18
N GLN A 180 -28.74 7.04 11.20
CA GLN A 180 -29.71 8.12 11.41
C GLN A 180 -30.97 7.58 12.07
N LEU A 181 -31.41 6.39 11.70
CA LEU A 181 -32.54 5.68 12.34
C LEU A 181 -32.27 5.30 13.80
N GLU A 182 -31.05 4.89 14.11
CA GLU A 182 -30.64 4.60 15.50
C GLU A 182 -30.62 5.86 16.38
N LEU A 183 -30.23 7.02 15.83
CA LEU A 183 -30.21 8.30 16.54
C LEU A 183 -31.61 8.90 16.74
N GLU A 184 -32.58 8.58 15.88
CA GLU A 184 -33.97 9.04 15.99
C GLU A 184 -34.80 8.16 16.95
N LEU A 185 -34.29 7.00 17.35
CA LEU A 185 -34.94 6.06 18.28
C LEU A 185 -34.43 6.20 19.74
N VAL A 186 -33.52 7.11 20.03
CA VAL A 186 -32.99 7.46 21.34
C VAL A 186 -33.48 8.82 21.77
#